data_5c682cb8e18e8b0588eda4105bd6ff06
#
_entry.id   5c682cb8e18e8b0588eda4105bd6ff06
#
_cell.length_a   1.000
_cell.length_b   1.000
_cell.length_c   1.000
_cell.angle_alpha   90.00
_cell.angle_beta   90.00
_cell.angle_gamma   90.00
#
_symmetry.space_group_name_H-M   'P 1'
#
loop_
_entity.id
_entity.type
_entity.pdbx_description
1 polymer ?
#
loop_
_entity_poly.entity_id
_entity_poly.type
_entity_poly.pdbx_seq_one_letter_code
_entity_poly.pdbx_strand_id
1 'polypeptide(L)'
;AVVDPDTQSRRPTEVAIAEVTAFRDRRFPKLRGAPLIGAEVCQYENSSNGDFLIDRHPRWRNVVLVGGGSGHGFKHGPEVGRYAAGLVTGTMK
;
A
#
# COMPACT_ATOMS: atom_id res chain seq x y z
N ALA A 1 4.77 -9.90 8.57
CA ALA A 1 4.52 -9.76 10.02
C ALA A 1 3.40 -8.74 10.25
N VAL A 2 2.53 -9.01 11.20
CA VAL A 2 1.54 -8.04 11.68
C VAL A 2 2.24 -7.08 12.64
N VAL A 3 2.03 -5.79 12.46
CA VAL A 3 2.66 -4.74 13.25
C VAL A 3 1.59 -3.88 13.92
N ASP A 4 1.93 -3.28 15.04
CA ASP A 4 1.11 -2.24 15.66
C ASP A 4 1.45 -0.91 14.97
N PRO A 5 0.52 -0.26 14.28
CA PRO A 5 0.78 0.96 13.53
C PRO A 5 1.19 2.14 14.42
N ASP A 6 0.78 2.14 15.69
CA ASP A 6 1.07 3.24 16.61
C ASP A 6 2.48 3.15 17.21
N THR A 7 3.01 1.94 17.32
CA THR A 7 4.29 1.70 18.03
C THR A 7 5.42 1.22 17.10
N GLN A 8 5.12 0.82 15.87
CA GLN A 8 6.12 0.36 14.92
C GLN A 8 7.14 1.48 14.60
N SER A 9 8.43 1.14 14.63
CA SER A 9 9.47 2.04 14.15
C SER A 9 9.29 2.36 12.66
N ARG A 10 9.35 3.64 12.31
CA ARG A 10 9.33 4.13 10.92
C ARG A 10 10.73 4.29 10.33
N ARG A 11 11.74 3.84 11.04
CA ARG A 11 13.13 3.88 10.57
C ARG A 11 13.48 2.55 9.91
N PRO A 12 14.03 2.55 8.69
CA PRO A 12 14.53 1.34 8.05
C PRO A 12 15.69 0.74 8.85
N THR A 13 15.79 -0.58 8.81
CA THR A 13 16.95 -1.27 9.37
C THR A 13 18.16 -1.12 8.44
N GLU A 14 19.38 -1.25 9.00
CA GLU A 14 20.61 -1.24 8.21
C GLU A 14 20.61 -2.37 7.18
N VAL A 15 20.07 -3.53 7.53
CA VAL A 15 19.92 -4.68 6.60
C VAL A 15 19.05 -4.31 5.42
N ALA A 16 17.88 -3.69 5.65
CA ALA A 16 16.98 -3.29 4.58
C ALA A 16 17.63 -2.24 3.65
N ILE A 17 18.37 -1.28 4.21
CA ILE A 17 19.12 -0.30 3.42
C ILE A 17 20.20 -0.98 2.57
N ALA A 18 20.94 -1.93 3.15
CA ALA A 18 21.97 -2.68 2.43
C ALA A 18 21.39 -3.51 1.27
N GLU A 19 20.26 -4.18 1.49
CA GLU A 19 19.57 -4.95 0.45
C GLU A 19 19.10 -4.08 -0.73
N VAL A 20 18.47 -2.96 -0.44
CA VAL A 20 18.02 -2.01 -1.49
C VAL A 20 19.21 -1.42 -2.23
N THR A 21 20.29 -1.09 -1.52
CA THR A 21 21.52 -0.57 -2.12
C THR A 21 22.16 -1.59 -3.06
N ALA A 22 22.25 -2.85 -2.64
CA ALA A 22 22.77 -3.94 -3.49
C ALA A 22 21.90 -4.17 -4.72
N PHE A 23 20.56 -4.12 -4.57
CA PHE A 23 19.64 -4.20 -5.69
C PHE A 23 19.84 -3.05 -6.69
N ARG A 24 19.92 -1.82 -6.19
CA ARG A 24 20.20 -0.63 -7.01
C ARG A 24 21.48 -0.79 -7.80
N ASP A 25 22.57 -1.16 -7.16
CA ASP A 25 23.89 -1.27 -7.79
C ASP A 25 23.91 -2.33 -8.88
N ARG A 26 23.14 -3.40 -8.71
CA ARG A 26 23.01 -4.46 -9.72
C ARG A 26 22.14 -4.06 -10.90
N ARG A 27 20.99 -3.42 -10.62
CA ARG A 27 19.97 -3.12 -11.65
C ARG A 27 20.21 -1.77 -12.33
N PHE A 28 20.82 -0.83 -11.64
CA PHE A 28 21.07 0.52 -12.10
C PHE A 28 22.54 0.90 -11.90
N PRO A 29 23.47 0.32 -12.70
CA PRO A 29 24.91 0.51 -12.48
C PRO A 29 25.36 1.96 -12.47
N LYS A 30 24.67 2.83 -13.22
CA LYS A 30 24.95 4.27 -13.26
C LYS A 30 24.65 5.01 -11.96
N LEU A 31 23.85 4.41 -11.09
CA LEU A 31 23.52 4.96 -9.76
C LEU A 31 24.41 4.38 -8.65
N ARG A 32 25.35 3.52 -8.99
CA ARG A 32 26.29 2.93 -8.01
C ARG A 32 27.06 4.03 -7.31
N GLY A 33 27.07 3.98 -5.96
CA GLY A 33 27.71 4.99 -5.15
C GLY A 33 26.92 6.29 -4.94
N ALA A 34 25.74 6.42 -5.53
CA ALA A 34 24.87 7.57 -5.28
C ALA A 34 24.48 7.66 -3.79
N PRO A 35 24.49 8.86 -3.19
CA PRO A 35 24.16 9.04 -1.78
C PRO A 35 22.70 8.71 -1.50
N LEU A 36 22.43 8.10 -0.34
CA LEU A 36 21.09 7.94 0.20
C LEU A 36 20.65 9.28 0.79
N ILE A 37 19.61 9.88 0.22
CA ILE A 37 19.08 11.18 0.70
C ILE A 37 17.93 11.03 1.69
N GLY A 38 17.32 9.85 1.79
CA GLY A 38 16.25 9.57 2.72
C GLY A 38 15.74 8.15 2.58
N ALA A 39 15.13 7.65 3.65
CA ALA A 39 14.47 6.35 3.67
C ALA A 39 13.42 6.33 4.77
N GLU A 40 12.29 5.71 4.51
CA GLU A 40 11.16 5.58 5.43
C GLU A 40 10.55 4.19 5.34
N VAL A 41 9.95 3.75 6.44
CA VAL A 41 9.15 2.53 6.48
C VAL A 41 7.69 2.88 6.23
N CYS A 42 7.09 2.30 5.18
CA CYS A 42 5.66 2.37 4.94
C CYS A 42 4.93 1.24 5.65
N GLN A 43 3.70 1.52 6.03
CA GLN A 43 2.79 0.51 6.58
C GLN A 43 1.77 0.13 5.53
N TYR A 44 1.47 -1.16 5.43
CA TYR A 44 0.48 -1.67 4.48
C TYR A 44 -0.75 -2.17 5.23
N GLU A 45 -1.92 -1.80 4.73
CA GLU A 45 -3.17 -2.40 5.11
C GLU A 45 -3.40 -3.65 4.25
N ASN A 46 -3.07 -4.81 4.81
CA ASN A 46 -3.22 -6.06 4.09
C ASN A 46 -4.55 -6.74 4.44
N SER A 47 -5.32 -7.11 3.42
CA SER A 47 -6.40 -8.06 3.58
C SER A 47 -5.86 -9.49 3.71
N SER A 48 -6.70 -10.43 4.12
CA SER A 48 -6.28 -11.82 4.37
C SER A 48 -5.74 -12.54 3.13
N ASN A 49 -6.21 -12.15 1.94
CA ASN A 49 -5.83 -12.73 0.66
C ASN A 49 -5.09 -11.76 -0.28
N GLY A 50 -4.86 -10.51 0.16
CA GLY A 50 -4.23 -9.49 -0.65
C GLY A 50 -5.15 -8.77 -1.64
N ASP A 51 -6.43 -9.12 -1.69
CA ASP A 51 -7.42 -8.48 -2.56
C ASP A 51 -8.00 -7.22 -1.94
N PHE A 52 -8.55 -6.32 -2.77
CA PHE A 52 -9.30 -5.18 -2.28
C PHE A 52 -10.57 -5.60 -1.55
N LEU A 53 -10.90 -4.86 -0.50
CA LEU A 53 -12.22 -4.87 0.10
C LEU A 53 -12.98 -3.63 -0.40
N ILE A 54 -13.95 -3.82 -1.29
CA ILE A 54 -14.79 -2.73 -1.79
C ILE A 54 -16.22 -3.23 -1.75
N ASP A 55 -16.97 -2.84 -0.73
CA ASP A 55 -18.32 -3.36 -0.52
C ASP A 55 -19.15 -2.42 0.36
N ARG A 56 -20.45 -2.66 0.39
CA ARG A 56 -21.36 -2.00 1.31
C ARG A 56 -21.24 -2.57 2.71
N HIS A 57 -21.35 -1.71 3.70
CA HIS A 57 -21.40 -2.18 5.09
C HIS A 57 -22.65 -3.04 5.32
N PRO A 58 -22.54 -4.21 5.96
CA PRO A 58 -23.65 -5.17 6.06
C PRO A 58 -24.87 -4.65 6.86
N ARG A 59 -24.67 -3.68 7.75
CA ARG A 59 -25.73 -3.12 8.60
C ARG A 59 -26.15 -1.71 8.26
N TRP A 60 -25.28 -0.92 7.60
CA TRP A 60 -25.53 0.50 7.34
C TRP A 60 -25.52 0.78 5.84
N ARG A 61 -26.71 1.08 5.28
CA ARG A 61 -26.91 1.27 3.83
C ARG A 61 -26.11 2.43 3.24
N ASN A 62 -25.83 3.45 4.03
CA ASN A 62 -25.14 4.67 3.62
C ASN A 62 -23.61 4.60 3.84
N VAL A 63 -23.09 3.43 4.17
CA VAL A 63 -21.65 3.21 4.38
C VAL A 63 -21.12 2.26 3.32
N VAL A 64 -20.09 2.70 2.62
CA VAL A 64 -19.29 1.91 1.69
C VAL A 64 -17.89 1.78 2.26
N LEU A 65 -17.38 0.57 2.30
CA LEU A 65 -16.03 0.24 2.76
C LEU A 65 -15.11 0.14 1.54
N VAL A 66 -13.97 0.82 1.60
CA VAL A 66 -12.94 0.75 0.56
C VAL A 66 -11.60 0.61 1.24
N GLY A 67 -10.94 -0.52 1.10
CA GLY A 67 -9.69 -0.80 1.77
C GLY A 67 -8.96 -2.00 1.21
N GLY A 68 -7.98 -2.49 1.95
CA GLY A 68 -7.21 -3.67 1.57
C GLY A 68 -6.26 -3.44 0.41
N GLY A 69 -5.65 -2.26 0.31
CA GLY A 69 -4.70 -1.92 -0.76
C GLY A 69 -3.45 -2.80 -0.79
N SER A 70 -3.12 -3.47 0.31
CA SER A 70 -2.11 -4.54 0.43
C SER A 70 -0.75 -4.19 -0.21
N GLY A 71 -0.38 -2.90 -0.20
CA GLY A 71 0.87 -2.40 -0.77
C GLY A 71 0.88 -2.23 -2.30
N HIS A 72 -0.17 -2.63 -3.01
CA HIS A 72 -0.24 -2.54 -4.48
C HIS A 72 -1.41 -1.70 -5.02
N GLY A 73 -2.15 -1.01 -4.13
CA GLY A 73 -3.39 -0.31 -4.47
C GLY A 73 -3.22 0.95 -5.30
N PHE A 74 -2.10 1.65 -5.20
CA PHE A 74 -1.93 2.99 -5.77
C PHE A 74 -2.23 3.05 -7.28
N LYS A 75 -1.68 2.11 -8.06
CA LYS A 75 -1.89 2.05 -9.52
C LYS A 75 -3.33 1.78 -9.94
N HIS A 76 -4.14 1.24 -9.04
CA HIS A 76 -5.55 0.93 -9.28
C HIS A 76 -6.51 2.05 -8.87
N GLY A 77 -5.98 3.17 -8.34
CA GLY A 77 -6.77 4.28 -7.80
C GLY A 77 -7.92 4.75 -8.68
N PRO A 78 -7.71 5.02 -9.98
CA PRO A 78 -8.80 5.46 -10.86
C PRO A 78 -9.95 4.45 -10.97
N GLU A 79 -9.64 3.18 -11.11
CA GLU A 79 -10.66 2.13 -11.25
C GLU A 79 -11.36 1.82 -9.91
N VAL A 80 -10.61 1.79 -8.81
CA VAL A 80 -11.17 1.68 -7.46
C VAL A 80 -12.11 2.83 -7.16
N GLY A 81 -11.70 4.06 -7.51
CA GLY A 81 -12.54 5.26 -7.34
C GLY A 81 -13.81 5.20 -8.16
N ARG A 82 -13.73 4.78 -9.42
CA ARG A 82 -14.89 4.61 -10.30
C ARG A 82 -15.87 3.57 -9.73
N TYR A 83 -15.38 2.44 -9.27
CA TYR A 83 -16.19 1.38 -8.68
C TYR A 83 -16.86 1.84 -7.38
N ALA A 84 -16.09 2.44 -6.47
CA ALA A 84 -16.62 2.97 -5.21
C ALA A 84 -17.72 4.04 -5.45
N ALA A 85 -17.48 4.97 -6.37
CA ALA A 85 -18.48 5.97 -6.77
C ALA A 85 -19.75 5.29 -7.32
N GLY A 86 -19.60 4.25 -8.13
CA GLY A 86 -20.73 3.48 -8.65
C GLY A 86 -21.55 2.79 -7.56
N LEU A 87 -20.90 2.28 -6.51
CA LEU A 87 -21.59 1.74 -5.34
C LEU A 87 -22.38 2.82 -4.58
N VAL A 88 -21.76 4.00 -4.40
CA VAL A 88 -22.43 5.13 -3.71
C VAL A 88 -23.63 5.64 -4.49
N THR A 89 -23.49 5.82 -5.79
CA THR A 89 -24.55 6.35 -6.67
C THR A 89 -25.58 5.32 -7.09
N GLY A 90 -25.36 4.03 -6.80
CA GLY A 90 -26.27 2.94 -7.18
C GLY A 90 -26.14 2.49 -8.64
N THR A 91 -25.13 2.96 -9.39
CA THR A 91 -24.87 2.54 -10.77
C THR A 91 -24.10 1.21 -10.85
N MET A 92 -23.54 0.76 -9.75
CA MET A 92 -22.95 -0.57 -9.56
C MET A 92 -23.58 -1.27 -8.36
N LYS A 93 -23.67 -2.59 -8.44
CA LYS A 93 -24.22 -3.46 -7.39
C LYS A 93 -23.13 -4.24 -6.70
#